data_dacda65c408bd5dc5c3fe8004b0189d8
#
_entry.id   dacda65c408bd5dc5c3fe8004b0189d8
#
_cell.length_a   1.000
_cell.length_b   1.000
_cell.length_c   1.000
_cell.angle_alpha   90.00
_cell.angle_beta   90.00
_cell.angle_gamma   90.00
#
_symmetry.space_group_name_H-M   'P 1'
#
loop_
_entity.id
_entity.type
_entity.pdbx_description
1 polymer ?
#
loop_
_entity_poly.entity_id
_entity_poly.type
_entity_poly.pdbx_seq_one_letter_code
_entity_poly.pdbx_strand_id
1 'polypeptide(L)'
;MAKEIKTIGVLTSGGDAPGMNAAVRAIVRAGISKGYRMMGIQRGYNGLINGEVYEMNVRSVSEIIHRGGTILYTARCLEFKTKEGQAKGLARCKELGIDALVVIGGDGSFMGARALANQGIPCIGLPGTIDNDIACSEYTIGYDTAMNTAVEAIDKLRDTTQSHDRCSVVEVMGHHAGYIALNVGIATGAVAVLLPEIPFDFERDILERMRQTQVTGKKHFIIIVSEGVVGAQELANQIQAATGVDSRATVLGHIQRGGSPTVRDRVNASLMGYHAIDLLDKGLYNRVVAVSGDKIVDYDVNVALSMHKTIDRDMIEIAKAISI
;
A
#
# COMPACT_ATOMS: atom_id res chain seq x y z
N MET A 1 16.46 30.76 -15.36
CA MET A 1 16.51 30.61 -13.89
C MET A 1 15.40 29.63 -13.51
N ALA A 2 15.67 28.61 -12.68
CA ALA A 2 14.61 27.75 -12.15
C ALA A 2 13.64 28.63 -11.33
N LYS A 3 12.33 28.40 -11.47
CA LYS A 3 11.32 29.13 -10.72
C LYS A 3 11.50 28.81 -9.21
N GLU A 4 11.58 29.81 -8.39
CA GLU A 4 11.64 29.65 -6.93
C GLU A 4 10.35 29.01 -6.43
N ILE A 5 10.45 27.91 -5.68
CA ILE A 5 9.29 27.27 -5.06
C ILE A 5 8.93 28.05 -3.81
N LYS A 6 7.67 28.48 -3.71
CA LYS A 6 7.09 29.18 -2.54
C LYS A 6 5.89 28.44 -1.97
N THR A 7 5.14 27.77 -2.82
CA THR A 7 3.91 27.07 -2.46
C THR A 7 3.97 25.63 -2.90
N ILE A 8 3.76 24.69 -1.95
CA ILE A 8 3.76 23.25 -2.18
C ILE A 8 2.38 22.69 -1.94
N GLY A 9 1.83 21.99 -2.94
CA GLY A 9 0.60 21.23 -2.80
C GLY A 9 0.89 19.79 -2.34
N VAL A 10 0.02 19.24 -1.49
CA VAL A 10 0.07 17.83 -1.08
C VAL A 10 -1.27 17.17 -1.36
N LEU A 11 -1.23 15.97 -1.95
CA LEU A 11 -2.41 15.16 -2.23
C LEU A 11 -2.18 13.67 -1.94
N THR A 12 -3.27 12.97 -1.64
CA THR A 12 -3.33 11.50 -1.60
C THR A 12 -4.18 11.01 -2.76
N SER A 13 -3.71 9.97 -3.46
CA SER A 13 -4.35 9.49 -4.69
C SER A 13 -4.33 7.97 -4.76
N GLY A 14 -5.38 7.37 -5.31
CA GLY A 14 -5.52 5.92 -5.40
C GLY A 14 -6.28 5.32 -4.22
N GLY A 15 -5.87 4.15 -3.74
CA GLY A 15 -6.41 3.57 -2.52
C GLY A 15 -5.84 4.24 -1.27
N ASP A 16 -6.63 4.31 -0.22
CA ASP A 16 -6.15 4.75 1.08
C ASP A 16 -5.29 3.67 1.75
N ALA A 17 -4.35 4.12 2.59
CA ALA A 17 -3.46 3.25 3.34
C ALA A 17 -3.17 3.85 4.73
N PRO A 18 -3.15 3.04 5.80
CA PRO A 18 -2.80 3.51 7.14
C PRO A 18 -1.38 4.08 7.16
N GLY A 19 -1.23 5.32 7.63
CA GLY A 19 0.05 6.05 7.60
C GLY A 19 0.08 7.20 6.59
N MET A 20 -0.87 7.29 5.65
CA MET A 20 -0.98 8.47 4.77
C MET A 20 -1.10 9.78 5.55
N ASN A 21 -1.85 9.79 6.65
CA ASN A 21 -1.95 10.95 7.53
C ASN A 21 -0.61 11.32 8.18
N ALA A 22 0.21 10.35 8.55
CA ALA A 22 1.55 10.60 9.10
C ALA A 22 2.46 11.24 8.04
N ALA A 23 2.38 10.79 6.77
CA ALA A 23 3.09 11.39 5.65
C ALA A 23 2.63 12.84 5.39
N VAL A 24 1.33 13.06 5.28
CA VAL A 24 0.75 14.44 5.11
C VAL A 24 1.21 15.35 6.23
N ARG A 25 1.16 14.87 7.48
CA ARG A 25 1.63 15.63 8.65
C ARG A 25 3.11 16.02 8.54
N ALA A 26 3.95 15.08 8.16
CA ALA A 26 5.39 15.33 8.03
C ALA A 26 5.69 16.33 6.91
N ILE A 27 5.07 16.16 5.74
CA ILE A 27 5.19 17.06 4.59
C ILE A 27 4.80 18.49 4.97
N VAL A 28 3.61 18.66 5.56
CA VAL A 28 3.10 20.00 5.92
C VAL A 28 3.99 20.68 6.96
N ARG A 29 4.38 19.95 8.01
CA ARG A 29 5.23 20.51 9.07
C ARG A 29 6.65 20.83 8.59
N ALA A 30 7.26 19.92 7.82
CA ALA A 30 8.57 20.16 7.23
C ALA A 30 8.55 21.34 6.24
N GLY A 31 7.50 21.41 5.40
CA GLY A 31 7.34 22.54 4.47
C GLY A 31 7.22 23.88 5.19
N ILE A 32 6.36 23.97 6.19
CA ILE A 32 6.20 25.21 6.99
C ILE A 32 7.51 25.57 7.72
N SER A 33 8.24 24.58 8.27
CA SER A 33 9.51 24.85 8.96
C SER A 33 10.61 25.40 8.04
N LYS A 34 10.50 25.14 6.73
CA LYS A 34 11.39 25.68 5.69
C LYS A 34 10.83 26.97 5.02
N GLY A 35 9.68 27.48 5.50
CA GLY A 35 9.09 28.74 5.03
C GLY A 35 8.16 28.58 3.82
N TYR A 36 7.81 27.37 3.42
CA TYR A 36 6.85 27.14 2.32
C TYR A 36 5.40 27.35 2.76
N ARG A 37 4.60 27.87 1.85
CA ARG A 37 3.14 27.85 1.95
C ARG A 37 2.65 26.46 1.54
N MET A 38 1.82 25.84 2.39
CA MET A 38 1.34 24.47 2.17
C MET A 38 -0.12 24.45 1.77
N MET A 39 -0.46 23.73 0.69
CA MET A 39 -1.81 23.59 0.17
C MET A 39 -2.24 22.14 0.21
N GLY A 40 -3.33 21.82 0.91
CA GLY A 40 -3.93 20.50 0.90
C GLY A 40 -4.92 20.35 -0.26
N ILE A 41 -4.76 19.34 -1.08
CA ILE A 41 -5.62 19.04 -2.23
C ILE A 41 -6.47 17.83 -1.88
N GLN A 42 -7.78 18.01 -1.76
CA GLN A 42 -8.70 16.94 -1.43
C GLN A 42 -8.97 16.04 -2.65
N ARG A 43 -9.27 14.76 -2.40
CA ARG A 43 -9.63 13.78 -3.44
C ARG A 43 -8.61 13.66 -4.59
N GLY A 44 -7.33 13.85 -4.29
CA GLY A 44 -6.24 13.65 -5.23
C GLY A 44 -6.34 14.52 -6.49
N TYR A 45 -6.06 13.94 -7.64
CA TYR A 45 -6.13 14.65 -8.91
C TYR A 45 -7.54 15.12 -9.29
N ASN A 46 -8.59 14.46 -8.80
CA ASN A 46 -9.96 14.91 -9.02
C ASN A 46 -10.18 16.27 -8.37
N GLY A 47 -9.81 16.41 -7.11
CA GLY A 47 -9.91 17.68 -6.42
C GLY A 47 -8.96 18.76 -6.94
N LEU A 48 -7.78 18.37 -7.46
CA LEU A 48 -6.91 19.32 -8.16
C LEU A 48 -7.61 19.95 -9.36
N ILE A 49 -8.25 19.14 -10.22
CA ILE A 49 -9.01 19.63 -11.38
C ILE A 49 -10.15 20.54 -10.92
N ASN A 50 -10.89 20.13 -9.90
CA ASN A 50 -12.10 20.82 -9.43
C ASN A 50 -11.80 22.04 -8.51
N GLY A 51 -10.53 22.22 -8.08
CA GLY A 51 -10.15 23.31 -7.18
C GLY A 51 -10.51 23.06 -5.72
N GLU A 52 -10.66 21.79 -5.31
CA GLU A 52 -10.89 21.42 -3.91
C GLU A 52 -9.58 21.51 -3.11
N VAL A 53 -9.09 22.74 -2.95
CA VAL A 53 -7.77 23.05 -2.39
C VAL A 53 -7.91 24.08 -1.27
N TYR A 54 -7.19 23.85 -0.18
CA TYR A 54 -7.19 24.77 0.97
C TYR A 54 -5.79 24.92 1.55
N GLU A 55 -5.54 26.07 2.17
CA GLU A 55 -4.27 26.34 2.83
C GLU A 55 -4.17 25.56 4.15
N MET A 56 -3.02 24.95 4.38
CA MET A 56 -2.74 24.15 5.57
C MET A 56 -1.73 24.85 6.48
N ASN A 57 -1.96 24.77 7.78
CA ASN A 57 -1.04 25.21 8.81
C ASN A 57 -0.70 24.06 9.76
N VAL A 58 0.15 24.30 10.76
CA VAL A 58 0.58 23.27 11.72
C VAL A 58 -0.58 22.64 12.50
N ARG A 59 -1.70 23.36 12.67
CA ARG A 59 -2.91 22.88 13.35
C ARG A 59 -3.78 22.03 12.45
N SER A 60 -3.76 22.28 11.14
CA SER A 60 -4.48 21.46 10.15
C SER A 60 -4.06 19.98 10.19
N VAL A 61 -2.86 19.69 10.67
CA VAL A 61 -2.29 18.34 10.76
C VAL A 61 -2.02 17.89 12.21
N SER A 62 -2.69 18.52 13.17
CA SER A 62 -2.63 18.12 14.57
C SER A 62 -3.46 16.86 14.80
N GLU A 63 -3.00 15.97 15.70
CA GLU A 63 -3.71 14.76 16.14
C GLU A 63 -4.16 13.82 15.01
N ILE A 64 -3.38 13.75 13.90
CA ILE A 64 -3.69 12.87 12.78
C ILE A 64 -2.68 11.72 12.59
N ILE A 65 -1.53 11.75 13.26
CA ILE A 65 -0.45 10.75 13.04
C ILE A 65 -0.90 9.32 13.35
N HIS A 66 -1.83 9.15 14.28
CA HIS A 66 -2.37 7.85 14.70
C HIS A 66 -3.66 7.46 13.97
N ARG A 67 -4.20 8.34 13.11
CA ARG A 67 -5.46 8.10 12.41
C ARG A 67 -5.22 7.35 11.11
N GLY A 68 -6.00 6.28 10.89
CA GLY A 68 -6.10 5.61 9.60
C GLY A 68 -6.78 6.48 8.53
N GLY A 69 -6.82 5.98 7.30
CA GLY A 69 -7.33 6.71 6.16
C GLY A 69 -6.50 7.94 5.82
N THR A 70 -7.12 8.95 5.22
CA THR A 70 -6.47 10.21 4.85
C THR A 70 -7.39 11.41 5.05
N ILE A 71 -6.91 12.47 5.71
CA ILE A 71 -7.67 13.73 5.91
C ILE A 71 -7.89 14.48 4.60
N LEU A 72 -7.08 14.19 3.58
CA LEU A 72 -7.20 14.80 2.25
C LEU A 72 -8.20 14.05 1.37
N TYR A 73 -8.79 12.96 1.88
CA TYR A 73 -9.59 12.05 1.09
C TYR A 73 -8.82 11.51 -0.13
N THR A 74 -9.37 10.55 -0.83
CA THR A 74 -8.78 10.02 -2.05
C THR A 74 -9.87 9.69 -3.05
N ALA A 75 -9.56 9.76 -4.35
CA ALA A 75 -10.43 9.34 -5.42
C ALA A 75 -9.63 8.87 -6.63
N ARG A 76 -10.20 7.92 -7.37
CA ARG A 76 -9.71 7.61 -8.72
C ARG A 76 -10.14 8.71 -9.67
N CYS A 77 -9.21 9.26 -10.45
CA CYS A 77 -9.48 10.29 -11.44
C CYS A 77 -9.14 9.78 -12.84
N LEU A 78 -10.13 9.20 -13.54
CA LEU A 78 -9.94 8.70 -14.89
C LEU A 78 -9.66 9.85 -15.88
N GLU A 79 -10.27 11.01 -15.65
CA GLU A 79 -10.04 12.21 -16.46
C GLU A 79 -8.55 12.62 -16.49
N PHE A 80 -7.83 12.45 -15.37
CA PHE A 80 -6.41 12.79 -15.29
C PHE A 80 -5.48 11.88 -16.13
N LYS A 81 -6.00 10.76 -16.66
CA LYS A 81 -5.27 9.94 -17.62
C LYS A 81 -5.23 10.59 -19.02
N THR A 82 -6.09 11.57 -19.29
CA THR A 82 -6.16 12.28 -20.55
C THR A 82 -5.29 13.54 -20.56
N LYS A 83 -4.86 13.98 -21.75
CA LYS A 83 -4.11 15.25 -21.88
C LYS A 83 -4.93 16.46 -21.45
N GLU A 84 -6.24 16.43 -21.69
CA GLU A 84 -7.19 17.48 -21.32
C GLU A 84 -7.30 17.60 -19.79
N GLY A 85 -7.44 16.49 -19.07
CA GLY A 85 -7.48 16.47 -17.61
C GLY A 85 -6.17 16.93 -16.97
N GLN A 86 -5.02 16.52 -17.55
CA GLN A 86 -3.71 16.99 -17.11
C GLN A 86 -3.54 18.51 -17.33
N ALA A 87 -4.03 19.04 -18.47
CA ALA A 87 -4.01 20.48 -18.76
C ALA A 87 -4.88 21.28 -17.77
N LYS A 88 -6.05 20.74 -17.39
CA LYS A 88 -6.89 21.35 -16.32
C LYS A 88 -6.15 21.37 -14.99
N GLY A 89 -5.52 20.28 -14.58
CA GLY A 89 -4.72 20.24 -13.35
C GLY A 89 -3.56 21.22 -13.36
N LEU A 90 -2.83 21.32 -14.47
CA LEU A 90 -1.77 22.31 -14.67
C LEU A 90 -2.31 23.76 -14.55
N ALA A 91 -3.43 24.06 -15.22
CA ALA A 91 -4.06 25.37 -15.17
C ALA A 91 -4.44 25.74 -13.72
N ARG A 92 -4.98 24.76 -12.98
CA ARG A 92 -5.34 24.93 -11.58
C ARG A 92 -4.12 25.19 -10.69
N CYS A 93 -3.02 24.47 -10.88
CA CYS A 93 -1.76 24.77 -10.17
C CYS A 93 -1.31 26.22 -10.39
N LYS A 94 -1.36 26.69 -11.63
CA LYS A 94 -0.99 28.07 -11.99
C LYS A 94 -1.93 29.11 -11.36
N GLU A 95 -3.23 28.88 -11.41
CA GLU A 95 -4.26 29.75 -10.82
C GLU A 95 -4.09 29.91 -9.31
N LEU A 96 -3.82 28.79 -8.60
CA LEU A 96 -3.65 28.77 -7.15
C LEU A 96 -2.22 29.10 -6.70
N GLY A 97 -1.30 29.34 -7.64
CA GLY A 97 0.11 29.63 -7.36
C GLY A 97 0.86 28.45 -6.73
N ILE A 98 0.45 27.21 -7.03
CA ILE A 98 1.15 26.01 -6.58
C ILE A 98 2.37 25.81 -7.47
N ASP A 99 3.56 25.83 -6.87
CA ASP A 99 4.83 25.74 -7.57
C ASP A 99 5.35 24.30 -7.66
N ALA A 100 5.01 23.44 -6.71
CA ALA A 100 5.42 22.04 -6.66
C ALA A 100 4.33 21.17 -6.00
N LEU A 101 4.37 19.85 -6.25
CA LEU A 101 3.45 18.88 -5.67
C LEU A 101 4.18 17.74 -4.97
N VAL A 102 3.65 17.33 -3.83
CA VAL A 102 3.98 16.05 -3.20
C VAL A 102 2.77 15.12 -3.32
N VAL A 103 2.97 13.97 -3.95
CA VAL A 103 1.92 13.02 -4.31
C VAL A 103 2.11 11.72 -3.55
N ILE A 104 1.15 11.35 -2.71
CA ILE A 104 1.18 10.10 -1.93
C ILE A 104 0.23 9.11 -2.60
N GLY A 105 0.74 7.96 -3.04
CA GLY A 105 -0.07 6.93 -3.71
C GLY A 105 0.77 5.85 -4.38
N GLY A 106 0.17 5.12 -5.33
CA GLY A 106 0.82 4.06 -6.10
C GLY A 106 1.31 4.54 -7.48
N ASP A 107 1.73 3.60 -8.33
CA ASP A 107 2.29 3.86 -9.67
C ASP A 107 1.40 4.74 -10.54
N GLY A 108 0.07 4.53 -10.52
CA GLY A 108 -0.86 5.39 -11.24
C GLY A 108 -0.80 6.85 -10.80
N SER A 109 -0.55 7.09 -9.51
CA SER A 109 -0.37 8.44 -8.96
C SER A 109 0.96 9.05 -9.38
N PHE A 110 2.02 8.23 -9.48
CA PHE A 110 3.34 8.67 -9.97
C PHE A 110 3.33 8.96 -11.47
N MET A 111 2.56 8.21 -12.27
CA MET A 111 2.34 8.55 -13.68
C MET A 111 1.66 9.92 -13.82
N GLY A 112 0.69 10.24 -12.97
CA GLY A 112 0.08 11.56 -12.92
C GLY A 112 1.05 12.66 -12.51
N ALA A 113 1.88 12.41 -11.50
CA ALA A 113 2.94 13.32 -11.06
C ALA A 113 3.95 13.60 -12.18
N ARG A 114 4.40 12.53 -12.88
CA ARG A 114 5.29 12.64 -14.04
C ARG A 114 4.66 13.49 -15.16
N ALA A 115 3.38 13.32 -15.41
CA ALA A 115 2.69 14.09 -16.44
C ALA A 115 2.67 15.60 -16.15
N LEU A 116 2.49 16.00 -14.88
CA LEU A 116 2.60 17.40 -14.45
C LEU A 116 4.05 17.89 -14.47
N ALA A 117 4.98 17.05 -14.04
CA ALA A 117 6.41 17.34 -14.06
C ALA A 117 6.91 17.68 -15.46
N ASN A 118 6.49 16.91 -16.45
CA ASN A 118 6.80 17.14 -17.88
C ASN A 118 6.18 18.47 -18.41
N GLN A 119 5.20 19.03 -17.70
CA GLN A 119 4.56 20.30 -18.01
C GLN A 119 5.05 21.47 -17.13
N GLY A 120 6.10 21.23 -16.33
CA GLY A 120 6.80 22.27 -15.57
C GLY A 120 6.35 22.46 -14.11
N ILE A 121 5.60 21.52 -13.54
CA ILE A 121 5.30 21.50 -12.10
C ILE A 121 6.18 20.43 -11.44
N PRO A 122 7.23 20.80 -10.69
CA PRO A 122 8.04 19.86 -9.92
C PRO A 122 7.21 18.94 -9.03
N CYS A 123 7.48 17.62 -9.07
CA CYS A 123 6.73 16.65 -8.28
C CYS A 123 7.66 15.70 -7.51
N ILE A 124 7.23 15.31 -6.30
CA ILE A 124 7.83 14.21 -5.54
C ILE A 124 6.74 13.20 -5.21
N GLY A 125 7.00 11.91 -5.51
CA GLY A 125 6.11 10.79 -5.17
C GLY A 125 6.49 10.12 -3.84
N LEU A 126 5.49 9.70 -3.05
CA LEU A 126 5.66 8.83 -1.88
C LEU A 126 4.83 7.56 -2.05
N PRO A 127 5.40 6.36 -1.85
CA PRO A 127 4.69 5.10 -2.02
C PRO A 127 3.69 4.87 -0.89
N GLY A 128 2.41 5.11 -1.15
CA GLY A 128 1.29 4.90 -0.24
C GLY A 128 0.31 3.88 -0.81
N THR A 129 0.48 2.61 -0.44
CA THR A 129 -0.38 1.47 -0.77
C THR A 129 -0.12 0.34 0.21
N ILE A 130 -1.14 -0.45 0.54
CA ILE A 130 -0.97 -1.65 1.37
C ILE A 130 -0.36 -2.82 0.60
N ASP A 131 -0.41 -2.81 -0.73
CA ASP A 131 -0.10 -3.96 -1.58
C ASP A 131 1.41 -4.25 -1.72
N ASN A 132 2.26 -3.28 -1.34
CA ASN A 132 3.73 -3.32 -1.45
C ASN A 132 4.23 -3.66 -2.87
N ASP A 133 3.47 -3.27 -3.88
CA ASP A 133 3.69 -3.56 -5.30
C ASP A 133 4.52 -2.50 -6.05
N ILE A 134 4.93 -1.42 -5.37
CA ILE A 134 5.76 -0.35 -5.94
C ILE A 134 7.20 -0.84 -6.08
N ALA A 135 7.66 -0.98 -7.33
CA ALA A 135 8.91 -1.68 -7.63
C ALA A 135 10.18 -0.99 -7.10
N CYS A 136 10.21 0.33 -7.03
CA CYS A 136 11.36 1.08 -6.55
C CYS A 136 11.51 1.09 -5.03
N SER A 137 10.55 0.56 -4.27
CA SER A 137 10.57 0.57 -2.81
C SER A 137 10.39 -0.83 -2.23
N GLU A 138 11.23 -1.19 -1.28
CA GLU A 138 11.08 -2.44 -0.51
C GLU A 138 9.86 -2.39 0.43
N TYR A 139 9.42 -1.18 0.77
CA TYR A 139 8.34 -0.95 1.71
C TYR A 139 7.43 0.19 1.25
N THR A 140 6.12 0.01 1.37
CA THR A 140 5.12 1.03 1.08
C THR A 140 4.32 1.38 2.34
N ILE A 141 3.91 2.66 2.46
CA ILE A 141 3.15 3.17 3.61
C ILE A 141 1.80 2.44 3.68
N GLY A 142 1.54 1.79 4.82
CA GLY A 142 0.31 1.04 5.09
C GLY A 142 0.45 -0.48 5.00
N TYR A 143 1.53 -0.97 4.42
CA TYR A 143 1.78 -2.40 4.24
C TYR A 143 1.89 -3.16 5.57
N ASP A 144 2.69 -2.65 6.52
CA ASP A 144 2.87 -3.27 7.83
C ASP A 144 1.56 -3.33 8.63
N THR A 145 0.80 -2.24 8.60
CA THR A 145 -0.52 -2.19 9.27
C THR A 145 -1.50 -3.18 8.66
N ALA A 146 -1.53 -3.31 7.33
CA ALA A 146 -2.41 -4.26 6.65
C ALA A 146 -2.06 -5.72 7.01
N MET A 147 -0.77 -6.05 7.11
CA MET A 147 -0.31 -7.37 7.56
C MET A 147 -0.71 -7.63 9.02
N ASN A 148 -0.49 -6.67 9.93
CA ASN A 148 -0.87 -6.82 11.34
C ASN A 148 -2.39 -7.00 11.51
N THR A 149 -3.21 -6.27 10.74
CA THR A 149 -4.66 -6.45 10.73
C THR A 149 -5.06 -7.87 10.27
N ALA A 150 -4.39 -8.38 9.22
CA ALA A 150 -4.64 -9.74 8.75
C ALA A 150 -4.22 -10.79 9.77
N VAL A 151 -3.04 -10.66 10.37
CA VAL A 151 -2.55 -11.58 11.42
C VAL A 151 -3.50 -11.60 12.61
N GLU A 152 -3.92 -10.43 13.11
CA GLU A 152 -4.88 -10.34 14.23
C GLU A 152 -6.20 -11.05 13.91
N ALA A 153 -6.71 -10.89 12.69
CA ALA A 153 -7.93 -11.56 12.25
C ALA A 153 -7.76 -13.09 12.17
N ILE A 154 -6.62 -13.54 11.64
CA ILE A 154 -6.31 -14.97 11.47
C ILE A 154 -6.11 -15.64 12.82
N ASP A 155 -5.46 -14.99 13.78
CA ASP A 155 -5.29 -15.54 15.14
C ASP A 155 -6.64 -15.78 15.81
N LYS A 156 -7.60 -14.85 15.66
CA LYS A 156 -8.98 -15.06 16.15
C LYS A 156 -9.69 -16.21 15.44
N LEU A 157 -9.47 -16.36 14.12
CA LEU A 157 -10.01 -17.48 13.35
C LEU A 157 -9.37 -18.81 13.76
N ARG A 158 -8.09 -18.82 14.12
CA ARG A 158 -7.36 -19.99 14.58
C ARG A 158 -7.99 -20.60 15.83
N ASP A 159 -8.39 -19.78 16.81
CA ASP A 159 -9.00 -20.26 18.06
C ASP A 159 -10.26 -21.10 17.76
N THR A 160 -11.14 -20.59 16.90
CA THR A 160 -12.36 -21.32 16.53
C THR A 160 -12.08 -22.50 15.58
N THR A 161 -11.11 -22.36 14.67
CA THR A 161 -10.71 -23.40 13.72
C THR A 161 -10.16 -24.62 14.48
N GLN A 162 -9.32 -24.39 15.48
CA GLN A 162 -8.77 -25.42 16.34
C GLN A 162 -9.85 -26.10 17.20
N SER A 163 -10.78 -25.33 17.75
CA SER A 163 -11.84 -25.84 18.62
C SER A 163 -12.82 -26.80 17.92
N HIS A 164 -12.83 -26.79 16.58
CA HIS A 164 -13.79 -27.57 15.78
C HIS A 164 -13.11 -28.51 14.76
N ASP A 165 -11.79 -28.67 14.80
CA ASP A 165 -11.02 -29.45 13.81
C ASP A 165 -11.35 -29.05 12.35
N ARG A 166 -11.35 -27.74 12.07
CA ARG A 166 -11.76 -27.15 10.78
C ARG A 166 -10.58 -26.75 9.89
N CYS A 167 -10.90 -26.41 8.65
CA CYS A 167 -10.04 -25.66 7.75
C CYS A 167 -10.60 -24.24 7.54
N SER A 168 -9.80 -23.22 7.84
CA SER A 168 -10.11 -21.82 7.51
C SER A 168 -9.33 -21.39 6.28
N VAL A 169 -10.04 -20.99 5.23
CA VAL A 169 -9.49 -20.39 4.03
C VAL A 169 -9.67 -18.88 4.15
N VAL A 170 -8.56 -18.15 4.26
CA VAL A 170 -8.58 -16.70 4.49
C VAL A 170 -8.03 -15.97 3.27
N GLU A 171 -8.89 -15.16 2.65
CA GLU A 171 -8.50 -14.33 1.52
C GLU A 171 -8.01 -12.97 2.04
N VAL A 172 -6.83 -12.58 1.59
CA VAL A 172 -6.18 -11.31 1.91
C VAL A 172 -6.03 -10.45 0.65
N MET A 173 -6.02 -9.13 0.81
CA MET A 173 -5.75 -8.19 -0.26
C MET A 173 -4.30 -8.30 -0.75
N GLY A 174 -3.97 -7.59 -1.82
CA GLY A 174 -2.63 -7.55 -2.43
C GLY A 174 -2.68 -7.15 -3.90
N HIS A 175 -3.89 -6.89 -4.44
CA HIS A 175 -4.13 -6.55 -5.84
C HIS A 175 -3.61 -7.67 -6.77
N HIS A 176 -2.48 -7.50 -7.44
CA HIS A 176 -1.85 -8.51 -8.29
C HIS A 176 -0.52 -9.02 -7.70
N ALA A 177 -0.27 -8.79 -6.42
CA ALA A 177 0.97 -9.13 -5.74
C ALA A 177 0.71 -9.94 -4.45
N GLY A 178 1.50 -10.97 -4.23
CA GLY A 178 1.37 -11.88 -3.10
C GLY A 178 2.13 -11.47 -1.84
N TYR A 179 2.63 -10.25 -1.72
CA TYR A 179 3.47 -9.83 -0.59
C TYR A 179 2.76 -9.92 0.76
N ILE A 180 1.50 -9.46 0.84
CA ILE A 180 0.69 -9.59 2.07
C ILE A 180 0.48 -11.06 2.38
N ALA A 181 0.00 -11.84 1.41
CA ALA A 181 -0.32 -13.25 1.61
C ALA A 181 0.90 -14.06 2.08
N LEU A 182 2.08 -13.84 1.47
CA LEU A 182 3.31 -14.55 1.82
C LEU A 182 3.75 -14.24 3.25
N ASN A 183 3.85 -12.96 3.60
CA ASN A 183 4.31 -12.56 4.93
C ASN A 183 3.32 -12.95 6.03
N VAL A 184 2.02 -12.77 5.78
CA VAL A 184 0.96 -13.20 6.70
C VAL A 184 0.95 -14.73 6.85
N GLY A 185 1.15 -15.46 5.76
CA GLY A 185 1.24 -16.91 5.76
C GLY A 185 2.39 -17.43 6.63
N ILE A 186 3.58 -16.82 6.50
CA ILE A 186 4.74 -17.10 7.35
C ILE A 186 4.44 -16.74 8.81
N ALA A 187 3.94 -15.55 9.06
CA ALA A 187 3.68 -15.03 10.41
C ALA A 187 2.63 -15.85 11.18
N THR A 188 1.68 -16.46 10.46
CA THR A 188 0.61 -17.27 11.06
C THR A 188 0.85 -18.77 10.98
N GLY A 189 1.94 -19.25 10.34
CA GLY A 189 2.20 -20.68 10.14
C GLY A 189 1.09 -21.37 9.34
N ALA A 190 0.62 -20.71 8.27
CA ALA A 190 -0.40 -21.27 7.39
C ALA A 190 0.13 -22.53 6.68
N VAL A 191 -0.73 -23.54 6.52
CA VAL A 191 -0.34 -24.80 5.90
C VAL A 191 -0.09 -24.65 4.39
N ALA A 192 -0.78 -23.69 3.78
CA ALA A 192 -0.58 -23.30 2.39
C ALA A 192 -0.79 -21.80 2.19
N VAL A 193 -0.05 -21.22 1.26
CA VAL A 193 -0.17 -19.82 0.84
C VAL A 193 -0.27 -19.79 -0.68
N LEU A 194 -1.38 -19.27 -1.20
CA LEU A 194 -1.63 -19.17 -2.63
C LEU A 194 -1.33 -17.75 -3.11
N LEU A 195 -0.44 -17.61 -4.07
CA LEU A 195 0.12 -16.36 -4.56
C LEU A 195 -0.17 -16.18 -6.05
N PRO A 196 -0.46 -14.97 -6.53
CA PRO A 196 -0.74 -14.73 -7.95
C PRO A 196 0.48 -14.96 -8.86
N GLU A 197 1.70 -14.90 -8.29
CA GLU A 197 2.95 -15.09 -9.02
C GLU A 197 3.26 -16.56 -9.33
N ILE A 198 2.52 -17.52 -8.74
CA ILE A 198 2.77 -18.96 -8.86
C ILE A 198 1.51 -19.67 -9.33
N PRO A 199 1.59 -20.47 -10.41
CA PRO A 199 0.46 -21.30 -10.81
C PRO A 199 0.03 -22.23 -9.69
N PHE A 200 -1.23 -22.15 -9.31
CA PHE A 200 -1.84 -22.94 -8.25
C PHE A 200 -2.24 -24.34 -8.78
N ASP A 201 -1.92 -25.37 -8.01
CA ASP A 201 -2.36 -26.75 -8.22
C ASP A 201 -3.02 -27.27 -6.93
N PHE A 202 -4.31 -27.63 -7.03
CA PHE A 202 -5.13 -28.00 -5.87
C PHE A 202 -4.62 -29.26 -5.15
N GLU A 203 -4.23 -30.30 -5.90
CA GLU A 203 -3.74 -31.55 -5.31
C GLU A 203 -2.39 -31.33 -4.60
N ARG A 204 -1.42 -30.75 -5.31
CA ARG A 204 -0.06 -30.52 -4.80
C ARG A 204 -0.02 -29.49 -3.67
N ASP A 205 -0.68 -28.34 -3.86
CA ASP A 205 -0.48 -27.20 -2.98
C ASP A 205 -1.41 -27.21 -1.76
N ILE A 206 -2.50 -27.98 -1.81
CA ILE A 206 -3.49 -28.07 -0.73
C ILE A 206 -3.59 -29.47 -0.17
N LEU A 207 -4.07 -30.44 -0.96
CA LEU A 207 -4.44 -31.75 -0.43
C LEU A 207 -3.23 -32.55 0.07
N GLU A 208 -2.14 -32.56 -0.68
CA GLU A 208 -0.93 -33.23 -0.27
C GLU A 208 -0.34 -32.62 1.01
N ARG A 209 -0.32 -31.29 1.12
CA ARG A 209 0.16 -30.60 2.31
C ARG A 209 -0.74 -30.84 3.53
N MET A 210 -2.04 -30.87 3.36
CA MET A 210 -2.97 -31.23 4.44
C MET A 210 -2.72 -32.68 4.91
N ARG A 211 -2.55 -33.64 3.99
CA ARG A 211 -2.24 -35.03 4.34
C ARG A 211 -0.92 -35.16 5.11
N GLN A 212 0.15 -34.51 4.62
CA GLN A 212 1.45 -34.51 5.29
C GLN A 212 1.33 -33.96 6.72
N THR A 213 0.58 -32.89 6.89
CA THR A 213 0.37 -32.26 8.21
C THR A 213 -0.51 -33.13 9.11
N GLN A 214 -1.50 -33.84 8.57
CA GLN A 214 -2.35 -34.77 9.34
C GLN A 214 -1.57 -35.95 9.91
N VAL A 215 -0.52 -36.44 9.23
CA VAL A 215 0.35 -37.49 9.72
C VAL A 215 1.05 -37.09 11.04
N THR A 216 1.29 -35.78 11.24
CA THR A 216 1.85 -35.26 12.52
C THR A 216 0.79 -35.08 13.63
N GLY A 217 -0.46 -35.45 13.37
CA GLY A 217 -1.57 -35.34 14.33
C GLY A 217 -2.34 -34.03 14.30
N LYS A 218 -2.02 -33.11 13.39
CA LYS A 218 -2.72 -31.83 13.24
C LYS A 218 -4.08 -32.04 12.57
N LYS A 219 -5.15 -31.48 13.14
CA LYS A 219 -6.52 -31.65 12.68
C LYS A 219 -7.18 -30.36 12.16
N HIS A 220 -6.53 -29.23 12.39
CA HIS A 220 -7.02 -27.91 11.96
C HIS A 220 -6.04 -27.23 11.02
N PHE A 221 -6.55 -26.46 10.05
CA PHE A 221 -5.75 -25.89 8.97
C PHE A 221 -6.09 -24.43 8.74
N ILE A 222 -5.07 -23.62 8.48
CA ILE A 222 -5.18 -22.26 7.97
C ILE A 222 -4.55 -22.22 6.58
N ILE A 223 -5.29 -21.75 5.60
CA ILE A 223 -4.85 -21.56 4.22
C ILE A 223 -5.03 -20.07 3.89
N ILE A 224 -3.98 -19.44 3.41
CA ILE A 224 -4.02 -18.03 2.99
C ILE A 224 -4.10 -17.97 1.48
N VAL A 225 -5.01 -17.15 0.98
CA VAL A 225 -5.21 -16.92 -0.46
C VAL A 225 -5.07 -15.44 -0.74
N SER A 226 -4.18 -15.07 -1.68
CA SER A 226 -4.16 -13.71 -2.20
C SER A 226 -5.38 -13.48 -3.10
N GLU A 227 -6.00 -12.30 -3.02
CA GLU A 227 -7.11 -11.94 -3.90
C GLU A 227 -6.73 -12.15 -5.38
N GLY A 228 -7.68 -12.62 -6.17
CA GLY A 228 -7.49 -12.84 -7.61
C GLY A 228 -6.86 -14.18 -8.00
N VAL A 229 -6.41 -15.03 -7.06
CA VAL A 229 -5.90 -16.38 -7.36
C VAL A 229 -7.06 -17.36 -7.56
N VAL A 230 -7.85 -17.55 -6.53
CA VAL A 230 -9.08 -18.38 -6.53
C VAL A 230 -10.02 -17.84 -5.46
N GLY A 231 -11.31 -17.91 -5.67
CA GLY A 231 -12.28 -17.47 -4.66
C GLY A 231 -12.19 -18.31 -3.38
N ALA A 232 -12.04 -17.67 -2.23
CA ALA A 232 -11.88 -18.37 -0.96
C ALA A 232 -13.05 -19.31 -0.64
N GLN A 233 -14.28 -18.93 -0.97
CA GLN A 233 -15.45 -19.78 -0.76
C GLN A 233 -15.45 -21.00 -1.68
N GLU A 234 -15.04 -20.84 -2.93
CA GLU A 234 -14.92 -21.94 -3.88
C GLU A 234 -13.86 -22.93 -3.40
N LEU A 235 -12.69 -22.44 -3.00
CA LEU A 235 -11.60 -23.27 -2.47
C LEU A 235 -12.03 -24.02 -1.20
N ALA A 236 -12.72 -23.36 -0.26
CA ALA A 236 -13.24 -24.01 0.95
C ALA A 236 -14.21 -25.17 0.61
N ASN A 237 -15.09 -24.97 -0.36
CA ASN A 237 -16.03 -26.01 -0.80
C ASN A 237 -15.29 -27.20 -1.45
N GLN A 238 -14.26 -26.93 -2.27
CA GLN A 238 -13.43 -27.99 -2.90
C GLN A 238 -12.67 -28.80 -1.84
N ILE A 239 -12.08 -28.12 -0.84
CA ILE A 239 -11.38 -28.79 0.26
C ILE A 239 -12.33 -29.69 1.06
N GLN A 240 -13.50 -29.17 1.43
CA GLN A 240 -14.50 -29.95 2.17
C GLN A 240 -14.97 -31.18 1.38
N ALA A 241 -15.22 -31.02 0.09
CA ALA A 241 -15.63 -32.14 -0.78
C ALA A 241 -14.55 -33.21 -0.92
N ALA A 242 -13.27 -32.81 -1.01
CA ALA A 242 -12.15 -33.74 -1.22
C ALA A 242 -11.68 -34.41 0.07
N THR A 243 -11.78 -33.75 1.23
CA THR A 243 -11.18 -34.21 2.49
C THR A 243 -12.18 -34.59 3.57
N GLY A 244 -13.44 -34.14 3.46
CA GLY A 244 -14.45 -34.24 4.53
C GLY A 244 -14.22 -33.28 5.70
N VAL A 245 -13.15 -32.47 5.70
CA VAL A 245 -12.89 -31.48 6.75
C VAL A 245 -13.84 -30.30 6.58
N ASP A 246 -14.59 -29.92 7.63
CA ASP A 246 -15.45 -28.73 7.61
C ASP A 246 -14.61 -27.50 7.31
N SER A 247 -14.85 -26.87 6.16
CA SER A 247 -14.01 -25.80 5.62
C SER A 247 -14.82 -24.51 5.50
N ARG A 248 -14.25 -23.40 5.99
CA ARG A 248 -14.90 -22.10 6.01
C ARG A 248 -14.02 -21.04 5.37
N ALA A 249 -14.64 -20.18 4.56
CA ALA A 249 -13.98 -19.05 3.96
C ALA A 249 -14.19 -17.78 4.77
N THR A 250 -13.16 -16.96 4.81
CA THR A 250 -13.23 -15.59 5.35
C THR A 250 -12.49 -14.66 4.38
N VAL A 251 -13.19 -13.68 3.82
CA VAL A 251 -12.61 -12.63 2.99
C VAL A 251 -12.37 -11.41 3.87
N LEU A 252 -11.11 -11.05 4.13
CA LEU A 252 -10.80 -9.90 5.00
C LEU A 252 -11.15 -8.58 4.31
N GLY A 253 -10.82 -8.45 3.02
CA GLY A 253 -11.17 -7.28 2.23
C GLY A 253 -10.71 -5.95 2.87
N HIS A 254 -11.55 -4.93 2.79
CA HIS A 254 -11.21 -3.55 3.12
C HIS A 254 -10.88 -3.28 4.60
N ILE A 255 -11.10 -4.19 5.55
CA ILE A 255 -10.62 -4.00 6.93
C ILE A 255 -9.09 -3.86 6.97
N GLN A 256 -8.37 -4.43 6.00
CA GLN A 256 -6.92 -4.30 5.87
C GLN A 256 -6.46 -2.90 5.46
N ARG A 257 -7.34 -2.04 4.93
CA ARG A 257 -7.05 -0.63 4.60
C ARG A 257 -7.24 0.32 5.78
N GLY A 258 -7.91 -0.14 6.83
CA GLY A 258 -8.26 0.67 7.99
C GLY A 258 -7.33 0.48 9.18
N GLY A 259 -7.68 1.17 10.25
CA GLY A 259 -7.00 1.05 11.53
C GLY A 259 -5.90 2.07 11.76
N SER A 260 -5.43 2.10 12.99
CA SER A 260 -4.35 2.97 13.44
C SER A 260 -3.02 2.47 12.89
N PRO A 261 -2.22 3.30 12.18
CA PRO A 261 -0.96 2.84 11.61
C PRO A 261 0.01 2.36 12.69
N THR A 262 0.74 1.28 12.39
CA THR A 262 1.81 0.76 13.24
C THR A 262 2.92 1.78 13.43
N VAL A 263 3.81 1.54 14.39
CA VAL A 263 5.00 2.38 14.60
C VAL A 263 5.83 2.44 13.31
N ARG A 264 5.99 1.32 12.61
CA ARG A 264 6.77 1.26 11.37
C ARG A 264 6.17 2.15 10.28
N ASP A 265 4.86 2.07 10.06
CA ASP A 265 4.16 2.92 9.09
C ASP A 265 4.25 4.40 9.44
N ARG A 266 4.07 4.76 10.73
CA ARG A 266 4.17 6.17 11.17
C ARG A 266 5.58 6.73 10.97
N VAL A 267 6.61 5.97 11.34
CA VAL A 267 8.01 6.40 11.24
C VAL A 267 8.42 6.52 9.78
N ASN A 268 8.22 5.49 8.97
CA ASN A 268 8.59 5.51 7.55
C ASN A 268 7.85 6.62 6.80
N ALA A 269 6.54 6.76 7.01
CA ALA A 269 5.76 7.83 6.40
C ALA A 269 6.26 9.23 6.79
N SER A 270 6.66 9.41 8.05
CA SER A 270 7.21 10.68 8.53
C SER A 270 8.59 10.99 7.93
N LEU A 271 9.47 10.00 7.86
CA LEU A 271 10.79 10.15 7.27
C LEU A 271 10.71 10.41 5.76
N MET A 272 9.85 9.67 5.04
CA MET A 272 9.60 9.89 3.62
C MET A 272 9.04 11.31 3.36
N GLY A 273 8.07 11.73 4.17
CA GLY A 273 7.48 13.07 4.03
C GLY A 273 8.48 14.20 4.26
N TYR A 274 9.36 14.05 5.26
CA TYR A 274 10.47 15.00 5.48
C TYR A 274 11.46 15.00 4.30
N HIS A 275 11.87 13.82 3.83
CA HIS A 275 12.79 13.68 2.70
C HIS A 275 12.25 14.30 1.41
N ALA A 276 10.93 14.18 1.15
CA ALA A 276 10.30 14.82 0.00
C ALA A 276 10.45 16.35 0.01
N ILE A 277 10.27 16.98 1.15
CA ILE A 277 10.45 18.42 1.30
C ILE A 277 11.95 18.80 1.20
N ASP A 278 12.83 17.98 1.74
CA ASP A 278 14.26 18.20 1.64
C ASP A 278 14.78 18.13 0.19
N LEU A 279 14.22 17.21 -0.62
CA LEU A 279 14.50 17.15 -2.06
C LEU A 279 14.06 18.42 -2.78
N LEU A 280 12.83 18.89 -2.53
CA LEU A 280 12.31 20.12 -3.15
C LEU A 280 13.19 21.35 -2.75
N ASP A 281 13.59 21.42 -1.50
CA ASP A 281 14.43 22.49 -0.97
C ASP A 281 15.85 22.51 -1.61
N LYS A 282 16.37 21.32 -1.92
CA LYS A 282 17.66 21.14 -2.64
C LYS A 282 17.56 21.31 -4.15
N GLY A 283 16.38 21.57 -4.69
CA GLY A 283 16.17 21.66 -6.13
C GLY A 283 16.19 20.31 -6.86
N LEU A 284 16.01 19.20 -6.14
CA LEU A 284 15.95 17.85 -6.68
C LEU A 284 14.49 17.46 -6.92
N TYR A 285 14.05 17.50 -8.16
CA TYR A 285 12.66 17.33 -8.56
C TYR A 285 12.39 16.03 -9.31
N ASN A 286 11.11 15.72 -9.46
CA ASN A 286 10.61 14.62 -10.28
C ASN A 286 11.17 13.26 -9.83
N ARG A 287 11.12 13.04 -8.52
CA ARG A 287 11.63 11.85 -7.87
C ARG A 287 10.53 11.09 -7.14
N VAL A 288 10.76 9.82 -6.91
CA VAL A 288 9.95 8.97 -6.02
C VAL A 288 10.82 8.61 -4.82
N VAL A 289 10.33 8.93 -3.63
CA VAL A 289 10.94 8.51 -2.37
C VAL A 289 10.68 7.02 -2.16
N ALA A 290 11.64 6.31 -1.63
CA ALA A 290 11.57 4.87 -1.45
C ALA A 290 12.29 4.44 -0.16
N VAL A 291 12.09 3.19 0.24
CA VAL A 291 12.87 2.51 1.27
C VAL A 291 13.76 1.47 0.60
N SER A 292 15.04 1.46 0.94
CA SER A 292 15.98 0.39 0.58
C SER A 292 16.80 0.00 1.82
N GLY A 293 16.63 -1.22 2.29
CA GLY A 293 17.07 -1.64 3.62
C GLY A 293 16.41 -0.76 4.69
N ASP A 294 17.22 -0.20 5.57
CA ASP A 294 16.75 0.70 6.63
C ASP A 294 16.89 2.20 6.27
N LYS A 295 17.08 2.52 4.98
CA LYS A 295 17.34 3.89 4.54
C LYS A 295 16.20 4.42 3.67
N ILE A 296 15.94 5.72 3.83
CA ILE A 296 15.12 6.46 2.87
C ILE A 296 16.05 6.88 1.72
N VAL A 297 15.65 6.51 0.52
CA VAL A 297 16.32 6.81 -0.75
C VAL A 297 15.34 7.47 -1.71
N ASP A 298 15.80 7.88 -2.86
CA ASP A 298 14.93 8.41 -3.91
C ASP A 298 15.46 8.08 -5.30
N TYR A 299 14.57 7.95 -6.26
CA TYR A 299 14.85 7.64 -7.65
C TYR A 299 14.20 8.66 -8.57
N ASP A 300 14.79 8.93 -9.73
CA ASP A 300 14.09 9.64 -10.80
C ASP A 300 12.75 8.92 -11.11
N VAL A 301 11.69 9.67 -11.35
CA VAL A 301 10.34 9.11 -11.54
C VAL A 301 10.26 8.16 -12.73
N ASN A 302 11.02 8.40 -13.81
CA ASN A 302 11.03 7.50 -14.97
C ASN A 302 11.76 6.20 -14.62
N VAL A 303 12.86 6.30 -13.88
CA VAL A 303 13.60 5.12 -13.37
C VAL A 303 12.70 4.32 -12.44
N ALA A 304 12.08 4.97 -11.46
CA ALA A 304 11.17 4.32 -10.50
C ALA A 304 10.04 3.54 -11.20
N LEU A 305 9.40 4.16 -12.20
CA LEU A 305 8.30 3.55 -12.97
C LEU A 305 8.76 2.47 -13.97
N SER A 306 10.05 2.36 -14.26
CA SER A 306 10.61 1.31 -15.13
C SER A 306 11.14 0.09 -14.38
N MET A 307 11.25 0.18 -13.06
CA MET A 307 11.69 -0.95 -12.24
C MET A 307 10.65 -2.08 -12.21
N HIS A 308 11.12 -3.27 -11.92
CA HIS A 308 10.28 -4.45 -11.72
C HIS A 308 10.59 -5.06 -10.35
N LYS A 309 9.54 -5.47 -9.65
CA LYS A 309 9.64 -6.13 -8.35
C LYS A 309 9.10 -7.54 -8.48
N THR A 310 9.85 -8.49 -8.00
CA THR A 310 9.46 -9.91 -7.99
C THR A 310 9.36 -10.41 -6.57
N ILE A 311 8.46 -11.35 -6.35
CA ILE A 311 8.35 -12.00 -5.05
C ILE A 311 9.60 -12.84 -4.76
N ASP A 312 10.02 -12.85 -3.51
CA ASP A 312 11.20 -13.61 -3.07
C ASP A 312 10.87 -15.11 -3.05
N ARG A 313 11.54 -15.88 -3.91
CA ARG A 313 11.34 -17.32 -4.01
C ARG A 313 11.90 -18.09 -2.81
N ASP A 314 12.96 -17.60 -2.18
CA ASP A 314 13.51 -18.22 -0.99
C ASP A 314 12.53 -18.13 0.19
N MET A 315 11.85 -16.99 0.33
CA MET A 315 10.76 -16.83 1.32
C MET A 315 9.61 -17.81 1.06
N ILE A 316 9.28 -18.11 -0.18
CA ILE A 316 8.24 -19.09 -0.53
C ILE A 316 8.67 -20.50 -0.07
N GLU A 317 9.91 -20.91 -0.35
CA GLU A 317 10.43 -22.21 0.09
C GLU A 317 10.52 -22.28 1.62
N ILE A 318 10.91 -21.19 2.29
CA ILE A 318 10.89 -21.11 3.75
C ILE A 318 9.44 -21.28 4.27
N ALA A 319 8.48 -20.57 3.71
CA ALA A 319 7.07 -20.69 4.10
C ALA A 319 6.56 -22.12 3.98
N LYS A 320 6.92 -22.83 2.90
CA LYS A 320 6.61 -24.24 2.71
C LYS A 320 7.28 -25.15 3.75
N ALA A 321 8.55 -24.93 4.04
CA ALA A 321 9.32 -25.77 4.95
C ALA A 321 8.85 -25.68 6.40
N ILE A 322 8.47 -24.48 6.87
CA ILE A 322 8.09 -24.25 8.27
C ILE A 322 6.60 -24.45 8.57
N SER A 323 5.79 -24.79 7.57
CA SER A 323 4.33 -24.95 7.70
C SER A 323 3.86 -26.37 8.03
N ILE A 324 4.77 -27.34 8.09
CA ILE A 324 4.51 -28.78 8.33
C ILE A 324 4.56 -29.09 9.83
#